data_2292067ee6e3e5a32f7aa016aaba076f
#
_entry.id   2292067ee6e3e5a32f7aa016aaba076f
#
_cell.length_a   1.000
_cell.length_b   1.000
_cell.length_c   1.000
_cell.angle_alpha   90.00
_cell.angle_beta   90.00
_cell.angle_gamma   90.00
#
_symmetry.space_group_name_H-M   'P 1'
#
loop_
_entity.id
_entity.type
_entity.pdbx_description
1 polymer ?
#
loop_
_entity_poly.entity_id
_entity_poly.type
_entity_poly.pdbx_seq_one_letter_code
_entity_poly.pdbx_strand_id
1 'polypeptide(L)'
;MKPIVIIADDLTGACDTGIKFHNVGLKTRVLTSPLAVGSFLPPDVPVISVNTCSRCMPAEQAKKVVGSLLAALHDRGDFYLYKKVDSVLRGNVMAEIEGVFDTLRPDFVIVASAFPENGRYVRGGVLHICGPQGQKDTLDVLRLFRSQTERRCARIDLEVVREGAKAVCARAQELFGGGATVLLADAWEQKDLDILAEVVTELGSRCIPVGSAGLAQSIAARFTAEDSQVQTRENTAWTSALVVVGTRHPATLRQLQQLKERADMRVYVIPTKDITQENLPTIVSRVLEEPINPQGRDGILLTTDGIYYGKESCCASLLRNEHNQLILEALGRGVEALVNMQKISGIVATGGDVALEVLNRLHLHWIDLQTEPMPGIVAGNAGGSPGRNFLITTKSGGFGGTDALVKMLQYIGSERNP
;
A
#
# COMPACT_ATOMS: atom_id res chain seq x y z
N MET A 1 20.15 -14.57 7.06
CA MET A 1 18.70 -14.53 7.37
C MET A 1 17.94 -15.02 6.14
N LYS A 2 16.85 -15.81 6.29
CA LYS A 2 15.95 -16.08 5.17
C LYS A 2 15.30 -14.78 4.73
N PRO A 3 15.17 -14.49 3.42
CA PRO A 3 14.50 -13.30 2.96
C PRO A 3 13.04 -13.25 3.40
N ILE A 4 12.53 -12.06 3.64
CA ILE A 4 11.12 -11.83 3.97
C ILE A 4 10.42 -11.38 2.70
N VAL A 5 9.34 -12.06 2.34
CA VAL A 5 8.49 -11.74 1.21
C VAL A 5 7.14 -11.26 1.71
N ILE A 6 6.76 -10.06 1.33
CA ILE A 6 5.45 -9.48 1.58
C ILE A 6 4.67 -9.53 0.27
N ILE A 7 3.46 -10.10 0.28
CA ILE A 7 2.54 -10.08 -0.86
C ILE A 7 1.34 -9.23 -0.51
N ALA A 8 1.17 -8.11 -1.18
CA ALA A 8 0.11 -7.15 -0.95
C ALA A 8 -0.80 -7.00 -2.18
N ASP A 9 -2.09 -6.81 -1.96
CA ASP A 9 -3.11 -6.68 -2.99
C ASP A 9 -3.12 -5.31 -3.69
N ASP A 10 -2.48 -4.29 -3.09
CA ASP A 10 -2.28 -2.97 -3.68
C ASP A 10 -0.91 -2.37 -3.33
N LEU A 11 -0.50 -1.36 -4.12
CA LEU A 11 0.81 -0.72 -4.00
C LEU A 11 0.98 0.00 -2.65
N THR A 12 -0.05 0.72 -2.18
CA THR A 12 0.04 1.44 -0.91
C THR A 12 0.16 0.49 0.28
N GLY A 13 -0.52 -0.66 0.21
CA GLY A 13 -0.36 -1.74 1.19
C GLY A 13 1.03 -2.36 1.17
N ALA A 14 1.62 -2.54 -0.02
CA ALA A 14 2.98 -3.04 -0.15
C ALA A 14 3.99 -2.06 0.47
N CYS A 15 3.85 -0.77 0.22
CA CYS A 15 4.70 0.28 0.80
C CYS A 15 4.51 0.41 2.32
N ASP A 16 3.26 0.51 2.79
CA ASP A 16 2.90 0.67 4.21
C ASP A 16 3.39 -0.53 5.06
N THR A 17 3.36 -1.72 4.50
CA THR A 17 3.87 -2.92 5.18
C THR A 17 5.39 -3.00 5.12
N GLY A 18 5.96 -2.75 3.95
CA GLY A 18 7.40 -2.81 3.75
C GLY A 18 8.16 -1.81 4.61
N ILE A 19 7.62 -0.60 4.82
CA ILE A 19 8.27 0.42 5.63
C ILE A 19 8.40 0.01 7.11
N LYS A 20 7.54 -0.85 7.63
CA LYS A 20 7.64 -1.34 9.00
C LYS A 20 8.91 -2.17 9.20
N PHE A 21 9.30 -2.96 8.19
CA PHE A 21 10.57 -3.68 8.19
C PHE A 21 11.78 -2.77 7.95
N HIS A 22 11.63 -1.77 7.09
CA HIS A 22 12.67 -0.77 6.86
C HIS A 22 12.99 0.01 8.14
N ASN A 23 11.98 0.40 8.91
CA ASN A 23 12.12 1.18 10.14
C ASN A 23 12.89 0.44 11.25
N VAL A 24 13.01 -0.89 11.17
CA VAL A 24 13.85 -1.69 12.08
C VAL A 24 15.23 -2.02 11.47
N GLY A 25 15.61 -1.32 10.39
CA GLY A 25 16.94 -1.44 9.76
C GLY A 25 17.03 -2.47 8.64
N LEU A 26 15.96 -3.11 8.25
CA LEU A 26 15.96 -4.07 7.14
C LEU A 26 15.75 -3.37 5.81
N LYS A 27 16.76 -3.31 4.95
CA LYS A 27 16.64 -2.77 3.61
C LYS A 27 15.46 -3.42 2.88
N THR A 28 14.55 -2.60 2.36
CA THR A 28 13.29 -3.09 1.80
C THR A 28 13.05 -2.51 0.41
N ARG A 29 12.77 -3.40 -0.55
CA ARG A 29 12.34 -3.05 -1.91
C ARG A 29 10.90 -3.44 -2.14
N VAL A 30 10.13 -2.51 -2.67
CA VAL A 30 8.76 -2.75 -3.17
C VAL A 30 8.83 -2.97 -4.67
N LEU A 31 8.27 -4.07 -5.16
CA LEU A 31 8.07 -4.34 -6.58
C LEU A 31 6.65 -3.91 -6.97
N THR A 32 6.53 -3.13 -8.04
CA THR A 32 5.26 -2.52 -8.44
C THR A 32 4.27 -3.51 -9.06
N SER A 33 4.78 -4.67 -9.50
CA SER A 33 3.97 -5.75 -10.05
C SER A 33 4.67 -7.11 -9.89
N PRO A 34 3.93 -8.25 -9.97
CA PRO A 34 4.52 -9.60 -9.96
C PRO A 34 5.53 -9.82 -11.10
N LEU A 35 5.33 -9.18 -12.24
CA LEU A 35 6.24 -9.29 -13.40
C LEU A 35 7.63 -8.74 -13.12
N ALA A 36 7.74 -7.79 -12.19
CA ALA A 36 9.02 -7.21 -11.79
C ALA A 36 9.93 -8.21 -11.04
N VAL A 37 9.39 -9.29 -10.48
CA VAL A 37 10.15 -10.31 -9.73
C VAL A 37 11.24 -10.97 -10.60
N GLY A 38 10.96 -11.20 -11.89
CA GLY A 38 11.91 -11.81 -12.82
C GLY A 38 13.19 -11.00 -13.00
N SER A 39 13.07 -9.68 -13.10
CA SER A 39 14.13 -8.78 -13.55
C SER A 39 14.71 -7.88 -12.46
N PHE A 40 13.93 -7.59 -11.41
CA PHE A 40 14.26 -6.54 -10.43
C PHE A 40 14.37 -7.05 -8.98
N LEU A 41 14.38 -8.38 -8.78
CA LEU A 41 14.61 -8.98 -7.47
C LEU A 41 16.11 -8.99 -7.15
N PRO A 42 16.62 -8.12 -6.28
CA PRO A 42 18.02 -8.08 -5.95
C PRO A 42 18.38 -9.21 -4.95
N PRO A 43 19.56 -9.82 -5.08
CA PRO A 43 19.96 -10.94 -4.24
C PRO A 43 20.30 -10.54 -2.79
N ASP A 44 20.56 -9.25 -2.56
CA ASP A 44 21.12 -8.70 -1.31
C ASP A 44 20.09 -7.89 -0.49
N VAL A 45 18.83 -7.84 -0.91
CA VAL A 45 17.76 -7.12 -0.18
C VAL A 45 17.00 -8.11 0.70
N PRO A 46 17.03 -7.95 2.03
CA PRO A 46 16.43 -8.91 2.96
C PRO A 46 14.91 -8.89 2.95
N VAL A 47 14.27 -7.80 2.53
CA VAL A 47 12.80 -7.67 2.49
C VAL A 47 12.32 -7.24 1.11
N ILE A 48 11.49 -8.07 0.51
CA ILE A 48 10.83 -7.79 -0.77
C ILE A 48 9.32 -7.71 -0.54
N SER A 49 8.72 -6.58 -0.90
CA SER A 49 7.29 -6.39 -0.87
C SER A 49 6.75 -6.32 -2.30
N VAL A 50 5.82 -7.21 -2.67
CA VAL A 50 5.31 -7.30 -4.04
C VAL A 50 3.86 -6.86 -4.08
N ASN A 51 3.56 -5.86 -4.91
CA ASN A 51 2.19 -5.48 -5.25
C ASN A 51 1.64 -6.45 -6.31
N THR A 52 0.58 -7.18 -5.98
CA THR A 52 -0.10 -8.09 -6.91
C THR A 52 -1.16 -7.42 -7.76
N CYS A 53 -1.55 -6.18 -7.44
CA CYS A 53 -2.66 -5.46 -8.09
C CYS A 53 -3.99 -6.23 -8.07
N SER A 54 -4.16 -7.18 -7.16
CA SER A 54 -5.26 -8.16 -7.15
C SER A 54 -6.54 -7.67 -6.49
N ARG A 55 -6.51 -6.51 -5.81
CA ARG A 55 -7.66 -5.99 -5.04
C ARG A 55 -8.96 -5.93 -5.83
N CYS A 56 -8.90 -5.49 -7.08
CA CYS A 56 -10.05 -5.30 -7.96
C CYS A 56 -10.16 -6.35 -9.07
N MET A 57 -9.36 -7.43 -9.01
CA MET A 57 -9.45 -8.53 -9.96
C MET A 57 -10.64 -9.44 -9.63
N PRO A 58 -11.14 -10.24 -10.60
CA PRO A 58 -11.97 -11.40 -10.28
C PRO A 58 -11.22 -12.34 -9.32
N ALA A 59 -11.94 -12.96 -8.38
CA ALA A 59 -11.38 -13.79 -7.31
C ALA A 59 -10.44 -14.91 -7.83
N GLU A 60 -10.86 -15.63 -8.87
CA GLU A 60 -10.05 -16.66 -9.50
C GLU A 60 -8.74 -16.14 -10.11
N GLN A 61 -8.76 -14.93 -10.64
CA GLN A 61 -7.56 -14.29 -11.18
C GLN A 61 -6.62 -13.87 -10.04
N ALA A 62 -7.16 -13.29 -8.96
CA ALA A 62 -6.39 -12.93 -7.77
C ALA A 62 -5.70 -14.16 -7.16
N LYS A 63 -6.42 -15.28 -7.02
CA LYS A 63 -5.88 -16.57 -6.58
C LYS A 63 -4.71 -17.02 -7.45
N LYS A 64 -4.87 -17.01 -8.78
CA LYS A 64 -3.84 -17.43 -9.73
C LYS A 64 -2.60 -16.55 -9.67
N VAL A 65 -2.78 -15.22 -9.58
CA VAL A 65 -1.66 -14.28 -9.51
C VAL A 65 -0.81 -14.53 -8.26
N VAL A 66 -1.45 -14.71 -7.11
CA VAL A 66 -0.74 -15.01 -5.86
C VAL A 66 -0.03 -16.37 -5.94
N GLY A 67 -0.71 -17.41 -6.41
CA GLY A 67 -0.12 -18.75 -6.54
C GLY A 67 1.08 -18.76 -7.50
N SER A 68 0.95 -18.16 -8.68
CA SER A 68 2.05 -18.09 -9.67
C SER A 68 3.24 -17.31 -9.14
N LEU A 69 3.00 -16.19 -8.42
CA LEU A 69 4.04 -15.40 -7.80
C LEU A 69 4.79 -16.23 -6.73
N LEU A 70 4.07 -16.93 -5.88
CA LEU A 70 4.65 -17.77 -4.83
C LEU A 70 5.46 -18.92 -5.42
N ALA A 71 4.98 -19.56 -6.47
CA ALA A 71 5.72 -20.62 -7.17
C ALA A 71 7.06 -20.07 -7.72
N ALA A 72 7.02 -18.95 -8.42
CA ALA A 72 8.22 -18.31 -8.98
C ALA A 72 9.23 -17.87 -7.90
N LEU A 73 8.76 -17.49 -6.72
CA LEU A 73 9.62 -17.14 -5.58
C LEU A 73 10.19 -18.39 -4.91
N HIS A 74 9.40 -19.45 -4.76
CA HIS A 74 9.80 -20.71 -4.15
C HIS A 74 10.90 -21.42 -4.96
N ASP A 75 10.86 -21.32 -6.28
CA ASP A 75 11.90 -21.85 -7.18
C ASP A 75 13.26 -21.15 -6.96
N ARG A 76 13.28 -20.00 -6.29
CA ARG A 76 14.51 -19.22 -5.99
C ARG A 76 15.07 -19.49 -4.59
N GLY A 77 14.34 -20.19 -3.75
CA GLY A 77 14.75 -20.58 -2.40
C GLY A 77 13.70 -20.31 -1.33
N ASP A 78 14.06 -20.66 -0.11
CA ASP A 78 13.21 -20.49 1.06
C ASP A 78 13.09 -19.03 1.49
N PHE A 79 11.89 -18.62 1.93
CA PHE A 79 11.60 -17.28 2.44
C PHE A 79 10.57 -17.33 3.59
N TYR A 80 10.46 -16.24 4.34
CA TYR A 80 9.34 -15.98 5.25
C TYR A 80 8.26 -15.22 4.48
N LEU A 81 7.05 -15.76 4.46
CA LEU A 81 5.91 -15.08 3.81
C LEU A 81 5.11 -14.26 4.82
N TYR A 82 4.83 -13.01 4.48
CA TYR A 82 3.78 -12.20 5.06
C TYR A 82 2.71 -11.89 4.00
N LYS A 83 1.47 -12.34 4.21
CA LYS A 83 0.36 -11.98 3.32
C LYS A 83 -0.34 -10.73 3.84
N LYS A 84 -0.11 -9.62 3.16
CA LYS A 84 -0.76 -8.35 3.47
C LYS A 84 -2.19 -8.32 2.96
N VAL A 85 -3.11 -7.88 3.81
CA VAL A 85 -4.51 -7.61 3.47
C VAL A 85 -4.90 -6.21 3.91
N ASP A 86 -5.92 -5.65 3.27
CA ASP A 86 -6.49 -4.37 3.66
C ASP A 86 -7.03 -4.40 5.09
N SER A 87 -6.80 -3.36 5.88
CA SER A 87 -7.22 -3.33 7.30
C SER A 87 -8.73 -3.31 7.51
N VAL A 88 -9.51 -3.04 6.46
CA VAL A 88 -10.97 -3.19 6.43
C VAL A 88 -11.43 -4.35 5.53
N LEU A 89 -10.48 -5.22 5.13
CA LEU A 89 -10.71 -6.47 4.39
C LEU A 89 -11.37 -6.28 3.01
N ARG A 90 -11.09 -5.16 2.34
CA ARG A 90 -11.44 -4.99 0.92
C ARG A 90 -10.63 -5.93 0.05
N GLY A 91 -11.17 -6.26 -1.11
CA GLY A 91 -10.49 -7.10 -2.10
C GLY A 91 -10.76 -8.59 -1.95
N ASN A 92 -9.86 -9.39 -2.47
CA ASN A 92 -10.02 -10.83 -2.66
C ASN A 92 -9.33 -11.65 -1.57
N VAL A 93 -9.52 -11.28 -0.29
CA VAL A 93 -8.75 -11.83 0.84
C VAL A 93 -8.71 -13.35 0.83
N MET A 94 -9.86 -14.01 0.74
CA MET A 94 -9.93 -15.48 0.80
C MET A 94 -9.39 -16.13 -0.47
N ALA A 95 -9.66 -15.58 -1.65
CA ALA A 95 -9.12 -16.11 -2.90
C ALA A 95 -7.58 -16.06 -2.93
N GLU A 96 -7.00 -14.99 -2.41
CA GLU A 96 -5.54 -14.84 -2.29
C GLU A 96 -4.94 -15.81 -1.26
N ILE A 97 -5.63 -16.05 -0.15
CA ILE A 97 -5.27 -17.07 0.85
C ILE A 97 -5.35 -18.48 0.23
N GLU A 98 -6.35 -18.75 -0.62
CA GLU A 98 -6.40 -20.03 -1.36
C GLU A 98 -5.18 -20.21 -2.27
N GLY A 99 -4.70 -19.14 -2.94
CA GLY A 99 -3.46 -19.17 -3.71
C GLY A 99 -2.23 -19.52 -2.85
N VAL A 100 -2.19 -19.05 -1.60
CA VAL A 100 -1.14 -19.42 -0.63
C VAL A 100 -1.22 -20.92 -0.28
N PHE A 101 -2.42 -21.43 0.03
CA PHE A 101 -2.60 -22.84 0.36
C PHE A 101 -2.25 -23.77 -0.79
N ASP A 102 -2.66 -23.43 -2.01
CA ASP A 102 -2.42 -24.26 -3.19
C ASP A 102 -0.91 -24.41 -3.47
N THR A 103 -0.13 -23.37 -3.16
CA THR A 103 1.30 -23.33 -3.49
C THR A 103 2.18 -23.77 -2.33
N LEU A 104 2.02 -23.22 -1.14
CA LEU A 104 2.92 -23.44 -0.01
C LEU A 104 2.44 -24.51 0.96
N ARG A 105 1.15 -24.84 0.93
CA ARG A 105 0.51 -25.90 1.75
C ARG A 105 0.80 -25.77 3.26
N PRO A 106 0.63 -24.60 3.88
CA PRO A 106 0.78 -24.45 5.32
C PRO A 106 -0.27 -25.29 6.05
N ASP A 107 -0.04 -25.61 7.33
CA ASP A 107 -1.03 -26.25 8.19
C ASP A 107 -2.27 -25.33 8.30
N PHE A 108 -2.05 -24.06 8.60
CA PHE A 108 -3.09 -23.04 8.71
C PHE A 108 -2.54 -21.63 8.50
N VAL A 109 -3.43 -20.67 8.36
CA VAL A 109 -3.09 -19.23 8.40
C VAL A 109 -3.67 -18.59 9.65
N ILE A 110 -2.94 -17.64 10.26
CA ILE A 110 -3.48 -16.74 11.29
C ILE A 110 -3.76 -15.39 10.65
N VAL A 111 -5.02 -14.98 10.69
CA VAL A 111 -5.47 -13.70 10.14
C VAL A 111 -5.68 -12.70 11.26
N ALA A 112 -4.90 -11.62 11.27
CA ALA A 112 -5.02 -10.50 12.20
C ALA A 112 -5.08 -9.18 11.43
N SER A 113 -6.27 -8.74 11.09
CA SER A 113 -6.51 -7.52 10.29
C SER A 113 -6.51 -6.24 11.11
N ALA A 114 -6.50 -6.31 12.43
CA ALA A 114 -6.49 -5.15 13.31
C ALA A 114 -5.31 -4.21 12.98
N PHE A 115 -5.57 -2.90 13.13
CA PHE A 115 -4.57 -1.84 13.02
C PHE A 115 -4.94 -0.71 13.98
N PRO A 116 -4.61 -0.86 15.28
CA PRO A 116 -5.07 0.05 16.32
C PRO A 116 -4.71 1.51 16.10
N GLU A 117 -3.50 1.80 15.58
CA GLU A 117 -3.06 3.16 15.23
C GLU A 117 -3.99 3.85 14.22
N ASN A 118 -4.65 3.06 13.37
CA ASN A 118 -5.60 3.54 12.37
C ASN A 118 -7.06 3.35 12.78
N GLY A 119 -7.33 3.03 14.05
CA GLY A 119 -8.69 2.84 14.54
C GLY A 119 -9.39 1.59 14.03
N ARG A 120 -8.65 0.49 13.80
CA ARG A 120 -9.19 -0.81 13.38
C ARG A 120 -8.90 -1.83 14.47
N TYR A 121 -9.96 -2.42 15.01
CA TYR A 121 -9.90 -3.34 16.15
C TYR A 121 -10.73 -4.58 15.84
N VAL A 122 -10.28 -5.76 16.27
CA VAL A 122 -11.06 -7.01 16.11
C VAL A 122 -11.35 -7.58 17.47
N ARG A 123 -12.64 -7.81 17.77
CA ARG A 123 -13.09 -8.46 18.98
C ARG A 123 -14.33 -9.30 18.71
N GLY A 124 -14.34 -10.52 19.23
CA GLY A 124 -15.44 -11.47 18.99
C GLY A 124 -15.59 -11.86 17.52
N GLY A 125 -14.52 -11.76 16.71
CA GLY A 125 -14.56 -11.97 15.26
C GLY A 125 -15.20 -10.81 14.49
N VAL A 126 -15.48 -9.68 15.15
CA VAL A 126 -16.04 -8.47 14.54
C VAL A 126 -14.96 -7.42 14.43
N LEU A 127 -14.74 -6.91 13.21
CA LEU A 127 -13.89 -5.76 12.96
C LEU A 127 -14.66 -4.48 13.25
N HIS A 128 -14.12 -3.66 14.15
CA HIS A 128 -14.61 -2.33 14.47
C HIS A 128 -13.76 -1.29 13.75
N ILE A 129 -14.40 -0.40 13.01
CA ILE A 129 -13.77 0.65 12.20
C ILE A 129 -14.13 1.99 12.81
N CYS A 130 -13.15 2.69 13.38
CA CYS A 130 -13.31 4.03 13.90
C CYS A 130 -12.68 5.03 12.92
N GLY A 131 -13.52 5.87 12.31
CA GLY A 131 -13.05 6.93 11.41
C GLY A 131 -12.55 8.16 12.20
N PRO A 132 -11.73 9.02 11.56
CA PRO A 132 -11.14 10.21 12.20
C PRO A 132 -12.16 11.22 12.76
N GLN A 133 -13.40 11.16 12.32
CA GLN A 133 -14.49 12.05 12.74
C GLN A 133 -15.48 11.33 13.69
N GLY A 134 -15.06 10.21 14.30
CA GLY A 134 -15.90 9.44 15.20
C GLY A 134 -16.94 8.55 14.51
N GLN A 135 -16.88 8.41 13.17
CA GLN A 135 -17.71 7.42 12.47
C GLN A 135 -17.32 6.03 12.98
N LYS A 136 -18.34 5.22 13.25
CA LYS A 136 -18.18 3.83 13.65
C LYS A 136 -18.88 2.92 12.67
N ASP A 137 -18.18 1.90 12.22
CA ASP A 137 -18.72 0.82 11.39
C ASP A 137 -18.21 -0.51 11.89
N THR A 138 -18.90 -1.62 11.55
CA THR A 138 -18.53 -2.95 11.97
C THR A 138 -18.69 -3.95 10.84
N LEU A 139 -17.82 -4.98 10.83
CA LEU A 139 -17.86 -6.06 9.87
C LEU A 139 -17.67 -7.39 10.59
N ASP A 140 -18.62 -8.32 10.45
CA ASP A 140 -18.47 -9.70 10.91
C ASP A 140 -17.50 -10.44 9.97
N VAL A 141 -16.26 -10.59 10.43
CA VAL A 141 -15.16 -11.15 9.61
C VAL A 141 -15.32 -12.65 9.40
N LEU A 142 -15.78 -13.39 10.42
CA LEU A 142 -15.99 -14.83 10.27
C LEU A 142 -17.09 -15.13 9.26
N ARG A 143 -18.18 -14.39 9.31
CA ARG A 143 -19.27 -14.53 8.34
C ARG A 143 -18.78 -14.20 6.94
N LEU A 144 -18.00 -13.11 6.78
CA LEU A 144 -17.40 -12.73 5.50
C LEU A 144 -16.54 -13.87 4.95
N PHE A 145 -15.61 -14.42 5.74
CA PHE A 145 -14.72 -15.48 5.29
C PHE A 145 -15.47 -16.74 4.91
N ARG A 146 -16.41 -17.19 5.77
CA ARG A 146 -17.23 -18.39 5.51
C ARG A 146 -18.09 -18.27 4.25
N SER A 147 -18.41 -17.06 3.79
CA SER A 147 -19.12 -16.85 2.52
C SER A 147 -18.23 -16.91 1.28
N GLN A 148 -16.90 -16.94 1.45
CA GLN A 148 -15.93 -16.84 0.37
C GLN A 148 -15.03 -18.08 0.21
N THR A 149 -15.10 -19.06 1.12
CA THR A 149 -14.29 -20.29 1.08
C THR A 149 -15.01 -21.47 1.69
N GLU A 150 -14.70 -22.67 1.20
CA GLU A 150 -15.11 -23.95 1.80
C GLU A 150 -14.22 -24.36 2.98
N ARG A 151 -13.11 -23.64 3.23
CA ARG A 151 -12.23 -23.94 4.35
C ARG A 151 -12.92 -23.64 5.67
N ARG A 152 -12.67 -24.50 6.65
CA ARG A 152 -13.18 -24.29 8.00
C ARG A 152 -12.45 -23.10 8.63
N CYS A 153 -13.24 -22.05 8.93
CA CYS A 153 -12.77 -20.84 9.60
C CYS A 153 -13.13 -20.91 11.09
N ALA A 154 -12.16 -20.63 11.97
CA ALA A 154 -12.33 -20.58 13.41
C ALA A 154 -11.76 -19.27 13.99
N ARG A 155 -12.06 -18.99 15.26
CA ARG A 155 -11.61 -17.78 15.95
C ARG A 155 -10.69 -18.13 17.12
N ILE A 156 -9.69 -17.29 17.32
CA ILE A 156 -8.89 -17.19 18.54
C ILE A 156 -9.35 -15.93 19.25
N ASP A 157 -10.00 -16.09 20.39
CA ASP A 157 -10.61 -15.01 21.17
C ASP A 157 -9.56 -14.10 21.80
N LEU A 158 -9.91 -12.83 22.02
CA LEU A 158 -9.02 -11.83 22.61
C LEU A 158 -8.50 -12.26 24.00
N GLU A 159 -9.33 -12.92 24.76
CA GLU A 159 -9.00 -13.45 26.08
C GLU A 159 -7.84 -14.47 25.96
N VAL A 160 -7.90 -15.38 25.02
CA VAL A 160 -6.82 -16.37 24.74
C VAL A 160 -5.55 -15.66 24.25
N VAL A 161 -5.68 -14.63 23.39
CA VAL A 161 -4.52 -13.84 22.95
C VAL A 161 -3.83 -13.21 24.15
N ARG A 162 -4.58 -12.68 25.10
CA ARG A 162 -4.05 -12.00 26.29
C ARG A 162 -3.48 -12.94 27.35
N GLU A 163 -3.75 -14.23 27.28
CA GLU A 163 -3.06 -15.26 28.06
C GLU A 163 -1.62 -15.49 27.59
N GLY A 164 -1.26 -15.03 26.36
CA GLY A 164 0.09 -15.05 25.81
C GLY A 164 0.31 -16.10 24.72
N ALA A 165 1.51 -16.06 24.12
CA ALA A 165 1.84 -16.82 22.92
C ALA A 165 1.62 -18.33 23.07
N LYS A 166 1.97 -18.92 24.21
CA LYS A 166 1.78 -20.36 24.48
C LYS A 166 0.30 -20.77 24.44
N ALA A 167 -0.59 -19.96 25.00
CA ALA A 167 -2.03 -20.23 24.98
C ALA A 167 -2.57 -20.14 23.53
N VAL A 168 -2.14 -19.13 22.79
CA VAL A 168 -2.51 -18.99 21.37
C VAL A 168 -2.01 -20.16 20.53
N CYS A 169 -0.76 -20.61 20.70
CA CYS A 169 -0.21 -21.78 20.00
C CYS A 169 -1.02 -23.04 20.31
N ALA A 170 -1.32 -23.30 21.58
CA ALA A 170 -2.13 -24.45 21.98
C ALA A 170 -3.54 -24.40 21.37
N ARG A 171 -4.18 -23.23 21.41
CA ARG A 171 -5.51 -23.02 20.82
C ARG A 171 -5.50 -23.19 19.30
N ALA A 172 -4.48 -22.66 18.61
CA ALA A 172 -4.33 -22.83 17.17
C ALA A 172 -4.19 -24.31 16.77
N GLN A 173 -3.39 -25.07 17.51
CA GLN A 173 -3.23 -26.52 17.28
C GLN A 173 -4.52 -27.27 17.53
N GLU A 174 -5.27 -26.96 18.59
CA GLU A 174 -6.57 -27.54 18.88
C GLU A 174 -7.55 -27.28 17.73
N LEU A 175 -7.65 -26.04 17.28
CA LEU A 175 -8.54 -25.65 16.18
C LEU A 175 -8.17 -26.35 14.87
N PHE A 176 -6.86 -26.45 14.59
CA PHE A 176 -6.34 -27.19 13.42
C PHE A 176 -6.64 -28.67 13.51
N GLY A 177 -6.44 -29.29 14.67
CA GLY A 177 -6.83 -30.69 14.92
C GLY A 177 -8.34 -30.93 14.72
N GLY A 178 -9.17 -29.91 14.96
CA GLY A 178 -10.58 -29.87 14.62
C GLY A 178 -10.89 -29.58 13.14
N GLY A 179 -9.87 -29.47 12.28
CA GLY A 179 -9.98 -29.24 10.84
C GLY A 179 -10.06 -27.75 10.40
N ALA A 180 -9.89 -26.80 11.29
CA ALA A 180 -9.85 -25.39 10.92
C ALA A 180 -8.47 -25.00 10.34
N THR A 181 -8.46 -24.39 9.17
CA THR A 181 -7.22 -23.95 8.49
C THR A 181 -7.11 -22.43 8.34
N VAL A 182 -8.20 -21.69 8.58
CA VAL A 182 -8.20 -20.23 8.62
C VAL A 182 -8.57 -19.77 10.03
N LEU A 183 -7.59 -19.23 10.75
CA LEU A 183 -7.75 -18.83 12.15
C LEU A 183 -7.78 -17.30 12.24
N LEU A 184 -8.95 -16.71 12.49
CA LEU A 184 -9.09 -15.29 12.74
C LEU A 184 -8.72 -15.01 14.21
N ALA A 185 -7.68 -14.21 14.43
CA ALA A 185 -7.28 -13.78 15.77
C ALA A 185 -7.83 -12.39 16.10
N ASP A 186 -8.46 -12.26 17.26
CA ASP A 186 -8.87 -11.00 17.82
C ASP A 186 -7.62 -10.18 18.23
N ALA A 187 -7.67 -8.86 18.06
CA ALA A 187 -6.69 -7.92 18.56
C ALA A 187 -7.33 -6.53 18.71
N TRP A 188 -7.17 -5.92 19.86
CA TRP A 188 -7.74 -4.62 20.23
C TRP A 188 -6.66 -3.54 20.40
N GLU A 189 -5.50 -3.90 20.87
CA GLU A 189 -4.36 -3.04 21.12
C GLU A 189 -3.13 -3.57 20.38
N GLN A 190 -2.11 -2.73 20.20
CA GLN A 190 -0.87 -3.14 19.52
C GLN A 190 -0.20 -4.31 20.25
N LYS A 191 -0.23 -4.34 21.59
CA LYS A 191 0.32 -5.45 22.38
C LYS A 191 -0.33 -6.81 22.09
N ASP A 192 -1.62 -6.84 21.68
CA ASP A 192 -2.27 -8.08 21.26
C ASP A 192 -1.63 -8.60 19.95
N LEU A 193 -1.30 -7.68 19.02
CA LEU A 193 -0.56 -8.01 17.79
C LEU A 193 0.89 -8.43 18.06
N ASP A 194 1.53 -7.89 19.11
CA ASP A 194 2.88 -8.29 19.51
C ASP A 194 2.92 -9.76 19.96
N ILE A 195 1.89 -10.21 20.69
CA ILE A 195 1.73 -11.61 21.07
C ILE A 195 1.50 -12.48 19.83
N LEU A 196 0.65 -12.05 18.89
CA LEU A 196 0.41 -12.81 17.65
C LEU A 196 1.67 -12.88 16.78
N ALA A 197 2.50 -11.83 16.76
CA ALA A 197 3.80 -11.84 16.08
C ALA A 197 4.76 -12.87 16.67
N GLU A 198 4.76 -13.04 18.01
CA GLU A 198 5.52 -14.08 18.68
C GLU A 198 5.06 -15.47 18.22
N VAL A 199 3.76 -15.72 18.24
CA VAL A 199 3.13 -16.98 17.80
C VAL A 199 3.54 -17.36 16.38
N VAL A 200 3.39 -16.45 15.41
CA VAL A 200 3.70 -16.78 14.00
C VAL A 200 5.19 -16.98 13.77
N THR A 201 6.03 -16.31 14.57
CA THR A 201 7.49 -16.51 14.52
C THR A 201 7.87 -17.89 15.09
N GLU A 202 7.25 -18.32 16.19
CA GLU A 202 7.47 -19.61 16.84
C GLU A 202 6.98 -20.77 15.99
N LEU A 203 5.81 -20.63 15.35
CA LEU A 203 5.23 -21.66 14.47
C LEU A 203 5.98 -21.79 13.12
N GLY A 204 6.68 -20.75 12.70
CA GLY A 204 7.48 -20.75 11.48
C GLY A 204 6.67 -21.07 10.22
N SER A 205 7.21 -21.91 9.31
CA SER A 205 6.57 -22.25 8.02
C SER A 205 5.25 -23.03 8.11
N ARG A 206 4.93 -23.55 9.29
CA ARG A 206 3.64 -24.24 9.52
C ARG A 206 2.44 -23.26 9.50
N CYS A 207 2.70 -22.00 9.85
CA CYS A 207 1.70 -20.96 9.92
C CYS A 207 2.09 -19.77 9.06
N ILE A 208 1.21 -19.35 8.13
CA ILE A 208 1.44 -18.13 7.37
C ILE A 208 0.68 -16.98 8.05
N PRO A 209 1.38 -15.90 8.44
CA PRO A 209 0.75 -14.67 8.92
C PRO A 209 0.03 -13.94 7.78
N VAL A 210 -1.22 -13.59 8.04
CA VAL A 210 -2.06 -12.78 7.16
C VAL A 210 -2.55 -11.58 7.96
N GLY A 211 -2.29 -10.35 7.52
CA GLY A 211 -2.71 -9.21 8.31
C GLY A 211 -2.55 -7.85 7.67
N SER A 212 -2.87 -6.81 8.44
CA SER A 212 -2.64 -5.41 8.11
C SER A 212 -1.19 -5.00 8.38
N ALA A 213 -0.85 -3.73 8.14
CA ALA A 213 0.46 -3.20 8.53
C ALA A 213 0.68 -3.22 10.08
N GLY A 214 -0.40 -3.28 10.89
CA GLY A 214 -0.30 -3.40 12.34
C GLY A 214 0.38 -4.70 12.79
N LEU A 215 -0.04 -5.85 12.26
CA LEU A 215 0.65 -7.13 12.55
C LEU A 215 2.07 -7.14 11.97
N ALA A 216 2.27 -6.59 10.77
CA ALA A 216 3.60 -6.51 10.16
C ALA A 216 4.58 -5.70 11.00
N GLN A 217 4.12 -4.62 11.64
CA GLN A 217 4.93 -3.82 12.58
C GLN A 217 5.42 -4.65 13.76
N SER A 218 4.54 -5.44 14.37
CA SER A 218 4.91 -6.33 15.47
C SER A 218 5.86 -7.45 15.02
N ILE A 219 5.65 -8.01 13.82
CA ILE A 219 6.57 -9.01 13.26
C ILE A 219 7.93 -8.37 12.96
N ALA A 220 7.97 -7.19 12.34
CA ALA A 220 9.21 -6.49 12.02
C ALA A 220 10.06 -6.22 13.27
N ALA A 221 9.43 -5.84 14.38
CA ALA A 221 10.12 -5.61 15.65
C ALA A 221 10.87 -6.83 16.22
N ARG A 222 10.58 -8.03 15.72
CA ARG A 222 11.26 -9.27 16.10
C ARG A 222 12.53 -9.54 15.26
N PHE A 223 12.74 -8.77 14.20
CA PHE A 223 13.93 -8.83 13.35
C PHE A 223 14.80 -7.59 13.63
N THR A 224 15.64 -7.65 14.65
CA THR A 224 16.65 -6.60 14.90
C THR A 224 17.85 -6.83 13.99
N ALA A 225 18.21 -5.83 13.19
CA ALA A 225 19.46 -5.85 12.47
C ALA A 225 20.60 -5.46 13.42
N GLU A 226 21.60 -6.32 13.59
CA GLU A 226 22.76 -6.06 14.45
C GLU A 226 23.66 -4.92 13.96
N ASP A 227 23.49 -4.46 12.70
CA ASP A 227 24.25 -3.35 12.09
C ASP A 227 23.38 -2.56 11.10
N SER A 228 22.43 -1.78 11.62
CA SER A 228 21.63 -0.89 10.76
C SER A 228 22.28 0.48 10.64
N GLN A 229 23.24 0.62 9.76
CA GLN A 229 23.54 1.94 9.21
C GLN A 229 22.45 2.28 8.19
N VAL A 230 21.48 3.08 8.60
CA VAL A 230 20.60 3.81 7.68
C VAL A 230 21.51 4.69 6.82
N GLN A 231 21.77 4.26 5.61
CA GLN A 231 22.57 5.05 4.67
C GLN A 231 21.78 6.32 4.36
N THR A 232 22.26 7.44 4.87
CA THR A 232 21.87 8.77 4.41
C THR A 232 22.27 8.91 2.95
N ARG A 233 21.33 9.36 2.17
CA ARG A 233 21.36 9.50 0.72
C ARG A 233 22.47 10.41 0.20
N GLU A 234 23.03 10.08 -0.98
CA GLU A 234 23.73 11.03 -1.82
C GLU A 234 22.78 12.12 -2.32
N ASN A 235 23.12 13.39 -2.05
CA ASN A 235 22.38 14.58 -2.45
C ASN A 235 22.38 14.74 -3.98
N THR A 236 21.27 14.38 -4.61
CA THR A 236 21.00 14.84 -5.98
C THR A 236 20.22 16.14 -5.91
N ALA A 237 20.69 17.19 -6.59
CA ALA A 237 20.04 18.50 -6.63
C ALA A 237 18.67 18.41 -7.34
N TRP A 238 17.60 18.41 -6.57
CA TRP A 238 16.23 18.33 -7.05
C TRP A 238 15.69 19.71 -7.42
N THR A 239 15.04 19.82 -8.56
CA THR A 239 14.66 21.13 -9.10
C THR A 239 13.18 21.47 -9.00
N SER A 240 12.28 20.46 -8.98
CA SER A 240 10.83 20.68 -8.89
C SER A 240 10.09 19.46 -8.39
N ALA A 241 9.10 19.65 -7.52
CA ALA A 241 8.20 18.61 -7.04
C ALA A 241 6.90 18.59 -7.85
N LEU A 242 6.43 17.40 -8.22
CA LEU A 242 5.13 17.19 -8.85
C LEU A 242 4.18 16.49 -7.86
N VAL A 243 3.08 17.15 -7.53
CA VAL A 243 2.00 16.62 -6.69
C VAL A 243 0.87 16.14 -7.59
N VAL A 244 0.55 14.86 -7.54
CA VAL A 244 -0.54 14.23 -8.32
C VAL A 244 -1.68 13.83 -7.39
N VAL A 245 -2.84 14.45 -7.57
CA VAL A 245 -4.02 14.21 -6.74
C VAL A 245 -5.16 13.66 -7.60
N GLY A 246 -5.43 12.36 -7.46
CA GLY A 246 -6.48 11.68 -8.21
C GLY A 246 -7.52 10.96 -7.33
N THR A 247 -7.45 11.11 -6.00
CA THR A 247 -8.42 10.52 -5.08
C THR A 247 -9.41 11.55 -4.54
N ARG A 248 -10.68 11.16 -4.46
CA ARG A 248 -11.77 11.97 -3.90
C ARG A 248 -12.00 11.71 -2.41
N HIS A 249 -11.09 11.02 -1.73
CA HIS A 249 -11.24 10.78 -0.30
C HIS A 249 -11.32 12.09 0.48
N PRO A 250 -12.30 12.28 1.40
CA PRO A 250 -12.50 13.55 2.10
C PRO A 250 -11.26 14.10 2.81
N ALA A 251 -10.39 13.21 3.34
CA ALA A 251 -9.13 13.63 3.94
C ALA A 251 -8.21 14.29 2.90
N THR A 252 -8.06 13.71 1.70
CA THR A 252 -7.23 14.29 0.64
C THR A 252 -7.81 15.60 0.10
N LEU A 253 -9.12 15.73 0.00
CA LEU A 253 -9.74 17.00 -0.42
C LEU A 253 -9.43 18.13 0.55
N ARG A 254 -9.49 17.87 1.88
CA ARG A 254 -9.06 18.86 2.90
C ARG A 254 -7.56 19.18 2.81
N GLN A 255 -6.73 18.19 2.55
CA GLN A 255 -5.28 18.37 2.36
C GLN A 255 -4.98 19.22 1.11
N LEU A 256 -5.71 18.99 0.02
CA LEU A 256 -5.60 19.81 -1.20
C LEU A 256 -6.02 21.25 -0.94
N GLN A 257 -7.07 21.49 -0.15
CA GLN A 257 -7.48 22.83 0.25
C GLN A 257 -6.34 23.56 0.99
N GLN A 258 -5.71 22.89 1.97
CA GLN A 258 -4.56 23.45 2.68
C GLN A 258 -3.35 23.68 1.77
N LEU A 259 -3.10 22.80 0.79
CA LEU A 259 -2.04 23.00 -0.19
C LEU A 259 -2.29 24.25 -1.03
N LYS A 260 -3.52 24.46 -1.52
CA LYS A 260 -3.92 25.64 -2.30
C LYS A 260 -3.79 26.96 -1.53
N GLU A 261 -3.98 26.93 -0.21
CA GLU A 261 -3.87 28.11 0.66
C GLU A 261 -2.42 28.47 1.04
N ARG A 262 -1.52 27.46 1.07
CA ARG A 262 -0.18 27.62 1.67
C ARG A 262 0.97 27.51 0.68
N ALA A 263 0.71 27.09 -0.57
CA ALA A 263 1.75 26.89 -1.58
C ALA A 263 1.39 27.56 -2.90
N ASP A 264 2.38 28.22 -3.50
CA ASP A 264 2.28 28.87 -4.80
C ASP A 264 2.56 27.85 -5.92
N MET A 265 1.55 27.05 -6.25
CA MET A 265 1.67 25.94 -7.19
C MET A 265 1.34 26.36 -8.62
N ARG A 266 2.09 25.84 -9.60
CA ARG A 266 1.64 25.79 -10.99
C ARG A 266 0.67 24.62 -11.14
N VAL A 267 -0.56 24.88 -11.62
CA VAL A 267 -1.65 23.90 -11.53
C VAL A 267 -2.13 23.50 -12.91
N TYR A 268 -2.23 22.19 -13.13
CA TYR A 268 -2.79 21.56 -14.31
C TYR A 268 -4.04 20.75 -13.91
N VAL A 269 -5.18 21.08 -14.54
CA VAL A 269 -6.48 20.52 -14.18
C VAL A 269 -7.06 19.76 -15.38
N ILE A 270 -7.10 18.45 -15.29
CA ILE A 270 -7.67 17.58 -16.32
C ILE A 270 -9.19 17.59 -16.20
N PRO A 271 -9.93 17.99 -17.25
CA PRO A 271 -11.39 17.89 -17.27
C PRO A 271 -11.79 16.42 -17.32
N THR A 272 -12.76 16.05 -16.50
CA THR A 272 -13.26 14.66 -16.43
C THR A 272 -14.51 14.43 -17.27
N LYS A 273 -15.21 15.49 -17.66
CA LYS A 273 -16.40 15.38 -18.50
C LYS A 273 -16.02 15.13 -19.96
N ASP A 274 -16.75 14.27 -20.63
CA ASP A 274 -16.60 13.97 -22.06
C ASP A 274 -15.22 13.43 -22.49
N ILE A 275 -14.45 12.86 -21.56
CA ILE A 275 -13.17 12.23 -21.87
C ILE A 275 -13.41 10.86 -22.54
N THR A 276 -12.78 10.66 -23.68
CA THR A 276 -12.82 9.41 -24.48
C THR A 276 -11.39 8.98 -24.84
N GLN A 277 -11.22 7.74 -25.27
CA GLN A 277 -9.92 7.24 -25.73
C GLN A 277 -9.35 8.08 -26.90
N GLU A 278 -10.23 8.56 -27.78
CA GLU A 278 -9.84 9.32 -28.98
C GLU A 278 -9.37 10.73 -28.65
N ASN A 279 -10.09 11.43 -27.73
CA ASN A 279 -9.78 12.83 -27.42
C ASN A 279 -8.78 13.02 -26.28
N LEU A 280 -8.46 11.95 -25.53
CA LEU A 280 -7.57 11.98 -24.36
C LEU A 280 -6.21 12.64 -24.64
N PRO A 281 -5.47 12.31 -25.75
CA PRO A 281 -4.20 12.97 -26.04
C PRO A 281 -4.36 14.49 -26.23
N THR A 282 -5.41 14.91 -26.95
CA THR A 282 -5.69 16.32 -27.22
C THR A 282 -6.07 17.09 -25.95
N ILE A 283 -6.85 16.47 -25.05
CA ILE A 283 -7.20 17.06 -23.75
C ILE A 283 -5.95 17.27 -22.93
N VAL A 284 -5.10 16.26 -22.80
CA VAL A 284 -3.85 16.36 -22.04
C VAL A 284 -2.94 17.45 -22.58
N SER A 285 -2.71 17.50 -23.91
CA SER A 285 -1.88 18.54 -24.55
C SER A 285 -2.38 19.94 -24.24
N ARG A 286 -3.70 20.19 -24.40
CA ARG A 286 -4.31 21.49 -24.10
C ARG A 286 -4.13 21.90 -22.64
N VAL A 287 -4.35 20.97 -21.71
CA VAL A 287 -4.16 21.25 -20.27
C VAL A 287 -2.73 21.65 -19.96
N LEU A 288 -1.76 21.05 -20.64
CA LEU A 288 -0.33 21.36 -20.42
C LEU A 288 0.10 22.70 -21.02
N GLU A 289 -0.61 23.21 -22.03
CA GLU A 289 -0.37 24.53 -22.63
C GLU A 289 -0.91 25.68 -21.78
N GLU A 290 -1.98 25.44 -21.01
CA GLU A 290 -2.71 26.47 -20.28
C GLU A 290 -2.80 26.16 -18.76
N PRO A 291 -1.69 26.20 -18.01
CA PRO A 291 -1.73 26.00 -16.56
C PRO A 291 -2.42 27.15 -15.84
N ILE A 292 -3.15 26.82 -14.79
CA ILE A 292 -3.58 27.82 -13.80
C ILE A 292 -2.34 28.25 -13.02
N ASN A 293 -2.17 29.57 -12.78
CA ASN A 293 -1.00 30.12 -12.12
C ASN A 293 0.34 29.66 -12.76
N PRO A 294 0.63 30.06 -14.03
CA PRO A 294 1.83 29.63 -14.74
C PRO A 294 3.15 30.09 -14.08
N GLN A 295 3.09 31.08 -13.18
CA GLN A 295 4.24 31.62 -12.44
C GLN A 295 4.46 30.95 -11.07
N GLY A 296 3.65 29.97 -10.71
CA GLY A 296 3.78 29.23 -9.44
C GLY A 296 5.18 28.63 -9.25
N ARG A 297 5.76 28.79 -8.04
CA ARG A 297 7.19 28.54 -7.76
C ARG A 297 7.45 27.37 -6.82
N ASP A 298 6.45 26.99 -5.99
CA ASP A 298 6.66 25.98 -4.95
C ASP A 298 6.61 24.54 -5.48
N GLY A 299 6.02 24.34 -6.66
CA GLY A 299 5.92 23.04 -7.32
C GLY A 299 4.81 22.99 -8.36
N ILE A 300 4.52 21.80 -8.81
CA ILE A 300 3.51 21.52 -9.82
C ILE A 300 2.41 20.66 -9.19
N LEU A 301 1.16 21.04 -9.41
CA LEU A 301 -0.02 20.27 -9.06
C LEU A 301 -0.70 19.76 -10.34
N LEU A 302 -0.85 18.45 -10.45
CA LEU A 302 -1.68 17.82 -11.47
C LEU A 302 -2.88 17.14 -10.80
N THR A 303 -4.08 17.47 -11.22
CA THR A 303 -5.31 16.93 -10.64
C THR A 303 -6.47 16.98 -11.65
N THR A 304 -7.68 16.61 -11.22
CA THR A 304 -8.89 16.68 -12.05
C THR A 304 -9.81 17.82 -11.62
N ASP A 305 -10.68 18.26 -12.54
CA ASP A 305 -11.62 19.35 -12.30
C ASP A 305 -12.57 19.09 -11.13
N GLY A 306 -13.11 17.86 -11.04
CA GLY A 306 -13.98 17.47 -9.93
C GLY A 306 -13.28 17.53 -8.56
N ILE A 307 -11.98 17.23 -8.50
CA ILE A 307 -11.18 17.32 -7.27
C ILE A 307 -10.79 18.76 -6.98
N TYR A 308 -10.30 19.50 -7.98
CA TYR A 308 -9.79 20.85 -7.80
C TYR A 308 -10.87 21.88 -7.45
N TYR A 309 -12.02 21.80 -8.12
CA TYR A 309 -13.14 22.74 -7.92
C TYR A 309 -14.17 22.25 -6.89
N GLY A 310 -14.02 21.04 -6.33
CA GLY A 310 -14.96 20.47 -5.37
C GLY A 310 -16.34 20.20 -5.97
N LYS A 311 -16.42 20.02 -7.30
CA LYS A 311 -17.69 19.69 -7.96
C LYS A 311 -18.03 18.23 -7.69
N GLU A 312 -19.13 17.99 -7.00
CA GLU A 312 -19.68 16.66 -6.82
C GLU A 312 -20.05 16.06 -8.18
N SER A 313 -19.22 15.18 -8.71
CA SER A 313 -19.71 14.23 -9.69
C SER A 313 -20.10 12.96 -8.94
N CYS A 314 -21.39 12.65 -8.97
CA CYS A 314 -21.95 11.40 -8.48
C CYS A 314 -21.25 10.21 -9.12
N CYS A 315 -20.28 9.60 -8.46
CA CYS A 315 -19.95 8.19 -8.62
C CYS A 315 -19.03 7.77 -7.48
N ALA A 316 -19.62 7.47 -6.33
CA ALA A 316 -18.99 6.80 -5.21
C ALA A 316 -18.82 5.28 -5.45
N SER A 317 -18.85 4.80 -6.69
CA SER A 317 -18.60 3.39 -6.93
C SER A 317 -17.11 3.16 -7.13
N LEU A 318 -16.52 2.39 -6.22
CA LEU A 318 -15.18 1.82 -6.27
C LEU A 318 -14.98 0.83 -7.45
N LEU A 319 -15.95 0.70 -8.32
CA LEU A 319 -15.87 -0.15 -9.51
C LEU A 319 -15.03 0.57 -10.57
N ARG A 320 -14.00 -0.10 -11.07
CA ARG A 320 -13.26 0.29 -12.28
C ARG A 320 -14.24 0.32 -13.45
N ASN A 321 -14.87 1.46 -13.66
CA ASN A 321 -15.56 1.69 -14.91
C ASN A 321 -14.55 2.26 -15.94
N GLU A 322 -14.85 2.10 -17.21
CA GLU A 322 -14.00 2.57 -18.31
C GLU A 322 -13.65 4.05 -18.17
N HIS A 323 -14.59 4.87 -17.72
CA HIS A 323 -14.39 6.29 -17.51
C HIS A 323 -13.33 6.61 -16.43
N ASN A 324 -13.33 5.89 -15.30
CA ASN A 324 -12.32 6.06 -14.27
C ASN A 324 -10.93 5.63 -14.78
N GLN A 325 -10.85 4.63 -15.64
CA GLN A 325 -9.60 4.22 -16.27
C GLN A 325 -9.06 5.30 -17.21
N LEU A 326 -9.92 5.96 -17.99
CA LEU A 326 -9.53 7.09 -18.84
C LEU A 326 -9.02 8.28 -18.04
N ILE A 327 -9.66 8.60 -16.91
CA ILE A 327 -9.18 9.66 -16.01
C ILE A 327 -7.80 9.31 -15.45
N LEU A 328 -7.61 8.08 -15.04
CA LEU A 328 -6.34 7.60 -14.49
C LEU A 328 -5.24 7.66 -15.57
N GLU A 329 -5.55 7.21 -16.77
CA GLU A 329 -4.66 7.29 -17.93
C GLU A 329 -4.32 8.74 -18.30
N ALA A 330 -5.29 9.67 -18.23
CA ALA A 330 -5.04 11.08 -18.46
C ALA A 330 -4.06 11.69 -17.45
N LEU A 331 -4.21 11.35 -16.16
CA LEU A 331 -3.25 11.75 -15.12
C LEU A 331 -1.87 11.18 -15.41
N GLY A 332 -1.76 9.90 -15.76
CA GLY A 332 -0.50 9.25 -16.10
C GLY A 332 0.20 9.91 -17.28
N ARG A 333 -0.52 10.18 -18.38
CA ARG A 333 0.01 10.90 -19.56
C ARG A 333 0.45 12.33 -19.20
N GLY A 334 -0.30 13.03 -18.35
CA GLY A 334 0.07 14.34 -17.85
C GLY A 334 1.38 14.31 -17.05
N VAL A 335 1.55 13.32 -16.18
CA VAL A 335 2.81 13.10 -15.44
C VAL A 335 3.97 12.86 -16.40
N GLU A 336 3.83 11.93 -17.34
CA GLU A 336 4.88 11.59 -18.33
C GLU A 336 5.32 12.82 -19.11
N ALA A 337 4.37 13.60 -19.63
CA ALA A 337 4.66 14.82 -20.36
C ALA A 337 5.34 15.87 -19.49
N LEU A 338 4.86 16.14 -18.26
CA LEU A 338 5.48 17.09 -17.33
C LEU A 338 6.91 16.70 -16.96
N VAL A 339 7.18 15.41 -16.73
CA VAL A 339 8.53 14.89 -16.45
C VAL A 339 9.46 15.07 -17.65
N ASN A 340 8.96 14.92 -18.87
CA ASN A 340 9.76 15.12 -20.10
C ASN A 340 9.99 16.63 -20.40
N MET A 341 9.06 17.50 -20.03
CA MET A 341 9.15 18.95 -20.29
C MET A 341 9.96 19.69 -19.21
N GLN A 342 10.01 19.20 -18.00
CA GLN A 342 10.58 19.89 -16.85
C GLN A 342 11.47 18.97 -16.02
N LYS A 343 12.46 19.55 -15.33
CA LYS A 343 13.31 18.79 -14.38
C LYS A 343 12.52 18.48 -13.11
N ILE A 344 11.70 17.44 -13.15
CA ILE A 344 10.98 16.89 -12.00
C ILE A 344 11.81 15.75 -11.43
N SER A 345 12.00 15.75 -10.15
CA SER A 345 12.84 14.80 -9.45
C SER A 345 12.14 14.17 -8.24
N GLY A 346 11.10 14.82 -7.76
CA GLY A 346 10.28 14.29 -6.68
C GLY A 346 8.80 14.30 -7.06
N ILE A 347 8.12 13.19 -6.80
CA ILE A 347 6.70 12.99 -7.13
C ILE A 347 5.95 12.60 -5.87
N VAL A 348 4.89 13.35 -5.58
CA VAL A 348 3.89 13.02 -4.54
C VAL A 348 2.67 12.44 -5.24
N ALA A 349 2.35 11.17 -5.02
CA ALA A 349 1.19 10.52 -5.60
C ALA A 349 0.16 10.14 -4.53
N THR A 350 -1.08 10.61 -4.69
CA THR A 350 -2.16 10.33 -3.74
C THR A 350 -3.19 9.36 -4.30
N GLY A 351 -3.40 8.26 -3.58
CA GLY A 351 -4.20 7.11 -4.00
C GLY A 351 -3.35 6.01 -4.63
N GLY A 352 -3.63 4.75 -4.28
CA GLY A 352 -2.86 3.61 -4.74
C GLY A 352 -2.86 3.44 -6.25
N ASP A 353 -4.03 3.60 -6.89
CA ASP A 353 -4.16 3.47 -8.35
C ASP A 353 -3.40 4.59 -9.09
N VAL A 354 -3.45 5.82 -8.57
CA VAL A 354 -2.70 6.96 -9.14
C VAL A 354 -1.20 6.74 -9.01
N ALA A 355 -0.73 6.32 -7.84
CA ALA A 355 0.68 6.03 -7.64
C ALA A 355 1.17 4.92 -8.58
N LEU A 356 0.37 3.87 -8.75
CA LEU A 356 0.70 2.78 -9.65
C LEU A 356 0.72 3.23 -11.12
N GLU A 357 -0.25 4.03 -11.56
CA GLU A 357 -0.28 4.57 -12.93
C GLU A 357 0.93 5.45 -13.20
N VAL A 358 1.30 6.32 -12.24
CA VAL A 358 2.51 7.16 -12.33
C VAL A 358 3.76 6.29 -12.52
N LEU A 359 3.92 5.24 -11.70
CA LEU A 359 5.06 4.34 -11.80
C LEU A 359 5.08 3.60 -13.14
N ASN A 360 3.96 3.08 -13.59
CA ASN A 360 3.83 2.38 -14.87
C ASN A 360 4.19 3.28 -16.06
N ARG A 361 3.67 4.52 -16.09
CA ARG A 361 3.95 5.49 -17.16
C ARG A 361 5.41 5.89 -17.25
N LEU A 362 6.05 6.01 -16.11
CA LEU A 362 7.47 6.34 -16.03
C LEU A 362 8.39 5.12 -16.15
N HIS A 363 7.83 3.91 -16.35
CA HIS A 363 8.55 2.64 -16.40
C HIS A 363 9.38 2.37 -15.15
N LEU A 364 8.81 2.69 -13.99
CA LEU A 364 9.40 2.46 -12.68
C LEU A 364 8.84 1.16 -12.09
N HIS A 365 9.70 0.19 -11.88
CA HIS A 365 9.30 -1.18 -11.53
C HIS A 365 9.54 -1.53 -10.06
N TRP A 366 10.27 -0.67 -9.35
CA TRP A 366 10.57 -0.86 -7.93
C TRP A 366 10.66 0.46 -7.18
N ILE A 367 10.49 0.38 -5.85
CA ILE A 367 10.73 1.48 -4.91
C ILE A 367 11.62 0.94 -3.79
N ASP A 368 12.83 1.48 -3.64
CA ASP A 368 13.66 1.27 -2.45
C ASP A 368 13.17 2.21 -1.35
N LEU A 369 12.58 1.63 -0.31
CA LEU A 369 12.01 2.41 0.79
C LEU A 369 13.10 3.14 1.57
N GLN A 370 12.82 4.36 2.02
CA GLN A 370 13.77 5.19 2.74
C GLN A 370 13.24 5.68 4.08
N THR A 371 12.00 6.14 4.12
CA THR A 371 11.45 6.72 5.34
C THR A 371 9.92 6.76 5.29
N GLU A 372 9.34 6.95 6.45
CA GLU A 372 7.93 7.24 6.68
C GLU A 372 7.80 8.66 7.23
N PRO A 373 7.77 9.72 6.37
CA PRO A 373 7.73 11.11 6.83
C PRO A 373 6.55 11.41 7.75
N MET A 374 5.47 10.69 7.59
CA MET A 374 4.27 10.74 8.44
C MET A 374 3.62 9.34 8.44
N PRO A 375 2.92 8.95 9.50
CA PRO A 375 2.27 7.63 9.59
C PRO A 375 1.42 7.30 8.35
N GLY A 376 1.75 6.18 7.70
CA GLY A 376 1.11 5.69 6.48
C GLY A 376 1.43 6.48 5.20
N ILE A 377 2.44 7.35 5.23
CA ILE A 377 2.97 8.08 4.07
C ILE A 377 4.43 7.68 3.90
N VAL A 378 4.72 7.02 2.80
CA VAL A 378 6.01 6.39 2.56
C VAL A 378 6.77 7.11 1.45
N ALA A 379 8.05 7.36 1.67
CA ALA A 379 8.98 7.91 0.70
C ALA A 379 10.07 6.89 0.35
N GLY A 380 10.47 6.87 -0.92
CA GLY A 380 11.52 5.98 -1.41
C GLY A 380 12.02 6.37 -2.80
N ASN A 381 13.13 5.76 -3.19
CA ASN A 381 13.66 5.90 -4.55
C ASN A 381 12.99 4.88 -5.47
N ALA A 382 12.28 5.37 -6.46
CA ALA A 382 11.69 4.54 -7.51
C ALA A 382 12.61 4.49 -8.72
N GLY A 383 12.75 3.31 -9.30
CA GLY A 383 13.58 3.07 -10.48
C GLY A 383 13.04 1.92 -11.33
N GLY A 384 13.68 1.73 -12.49
CA GLY A 384 13.28 0.69 -13.44
C GLY A 384 14.10 0.77 -14.71
N SER A 385 13.78 1.70 -15.61
CA SER A 385 14.56 1.95 -16.81
C SER A 385 15.89 2.64 -16.48
N PRO A 386 16.99 2.33 -17.20
CA PRO A 386 18.28 2.98 -16.98
C PRO A 386 18.19 4.51 -17.05
N GLY A 387 18.75 5.17 -16.03
CA GLY A 387 18.83 6.64 -15.96
C GLY A 387 17.58 7.35 -15.45
N ARG A 388 16.49 6.64 -15.11
CA ARG A 388 15.29 7.21 -14.51
C ARG A 388 15.15 6.79 -13.04
N ASN A 389 15.47 7.70 -12.15
CA ASN A 389 15.27 7.54 -10.71
C ASN A 389 14.51 8.75 -10.17
N PHE A 390 13.48 8.50 -9.36
CA PHE A 390 12.67 9.56 -8.75
C PHE A 390 12.51 9.30 -7.26
N LEU A 391 12.57 10.38 -6.47
CA LEU A 391 12.00 10.33 -5.14
C LEU A 391 10.49 10.27 -5.28
N ILE A 392 9.88 9.18 -4.86
CA ILE A 392 8.43 9.07 -4.85
C ILE A 392 7.92 9.04 -3.41
N THR A 393 6.85 9.78 -3.18
CA THR A 393 6.11 9.71 -1.92
C THR A 393 4.70 9.23 -2.22
N THR A 394 4.29 8.16 -1.57
CA THR A 394 2.96 7.57 -1.77
C THR A 394 2.13 7.67 -0.51
N LYS A 395 0.85 7.96 -0.66
CA LYS A 395 -0.13 7.90 0.43
C LYS A 395 -1.46 7.33 -0.02
N SER A 396 -2.08 6.53 0.83
CA SER A 396 -3.50 6.18 0.66
C SER A 396 -4.38 7.41 0.83
N GLY A 397 -5.52 7.46 0.16
CA GLY A 397 -6.42 8.61 0.19
C GLY A 397 -6.84 9.06 1.60
N GLY A 398 -6.98 8.13 2.54
CA GLY A 398 -7.42 8.39 3.91
C GLY A 398 -6.33 8.79 4.91
N PHE A 399 -5.05 8.71 4.55
CA PHE A 399 -3.94 8.89 5.48
C PHE A 399 -3.45 10.34 5.58
N GLY A 400 -2.82 10.65 6.72
CA GLY A 400 -2.21 11.94 7.02
C GLY A 400 -3.17 12.99 7.54
N GLY A 401 -2.65 13.94 8.32
CA GLY A 401 -3.38 15.13 8.79
C GLY A 401 -3.73 16.08 7.65
N THR A 402 -4.43 17.17 7.98
CA THR A 402 -4.88 18.17 6.99
C THR A 402 -3.74 18.88 6.25
N ASP A 403 -2.56 18.91 6.83
CA ASP A 403 -1.34 19.53 6.29
C ASP A 403 -0.42 18.52 5.55
N ALA A 404 -0.85 17.28 5.37
CA ALA A 404 0.01 16.22 4.84
C ALA A 404 0.60 16.54 3.46
N LEU A 405 -0.18 17.06 2.51
CA LEU A 405 0.33 17.41 1.17
C LEU A 405 1.36 18.56 1.24
N VAL A 406 1.15 19.54 2.12
CA VAL A 406 2.12 20.63 2.35
C VAL A 406 3.43 20.07 2.88
N LYS A 407 3.37 19.20 3.90
CA LYS A 407 4.54 18.55 4.48
C LYS A 407 5.28 17.66 3.48
N MET A 408 4.55 16.91 2.65
CA MET A 408 5.16 16.10 1.59
C MET A 408 5.88 16.96 0.55
N LEU A 409 5.28 18.08 0.14
CA LEU A 409 5.90 19.05 -0.76
C LEU A 409 7.17 19.63 -0.11
N GLN A 410 7.10 20.03 1.16
CA GLN A 410 8.25 20.53 1.91
C GLN A 410 9.34 19.46 2.07
N TYR A 411 8.97 18.22 2.36
CA TYR A 411 9.91 17.11 2.45
C TYR A 411 10.71 16.92 1.16
N ILE A 412 10.04 16.93 -0.01
CA ILE A 412 10.72 16.88 -1.31
C ILE A 412 11.57 18.13 -1.53
N GLY A 413 11.11 19.32 -1.06
CA GLY A 413 11.81 20.60 -1.20
C GLY A 413 12.96 20.79 -0.21
N SER A 414 12.88 20.25 1.02
CA SER A 414 13.91 20.41 2.06
C SER A 414 15.19 19.61 1.76
N GLU A 415 15.09 18.62 0.89
CA GLU A 415 16.25 17.95 0.31
C GLU A 415 17.06 18.88 -0.65
N ARG A 416 16.68 20.17 -0.76
CA ARG A 416 17.36 21.20 -1.58
C ARG A 416 18.51 21.92 -0.87
N ASN A 417 18.57 21.88 0.46
CA ASN A 417 19.63 22.57 1.22
C ASN A 417 20.45 21.54 2.00
N PRO A 418 21.77 21.44 1.73
CA PRO A 418 22.73 20.79 2.61
C PRO A 418 22.90 21.58 3.91
#